data_336377b8c683d5ea0612b5918bdfca08
#
_entry.id   336377b8c683d5ea0612b5918bdfca08
#
_cell.length_a   1.000
_cell.length_b   1.000
_cell.length_c   1.000
_cell.angle_alpha   90.00
_cell.angle_beta   90.00
_cell.angle_gamma   90.00
#
_symmetry.space_group_name_H-M   'P 1'
#
loop_
_entity.id
_entity.type
_entity.pdbx_description
1 polymer ?
#
loop_
_entity_poly.entity_id
_entity_poly.type
_entity_poly.pdbx_seq_one_letter_code
_entity_poly.pdbx_strand_id
1 'polypeptide(L)'
;MKSMLRAIGRLAAVGVAGCSVAVATLAAAPRDASAQQVVNYGVQPATMPIYIARELGLLGPIEKKHNIRIVFRNFAYGAPENQAMAAGELQMASAGMGPAIIAASRLPSTLVAITILEQTAILVPKDSPLKSVKELKGKKVAFPGEGSQQYPLLLKALADAGLQQTDVTLFKTDGAQIPTLLQNKSVDAGITWDPHVSNALAAGHSKVLIKAEKIMPIMQGHYIGNGEYVHDEFLAKRPEVVQDLVTANVKAIDFILKDPKAAARMWAKQIGFPESVINYSLAEGISVYSRDVVPVKATIDAYARFLKDAKILKGDDNPKFNASFAQKALAEAGK
;
A
#
# COMPACT_ATOMS: atom_id res chain seq x y z
N MET A 1 3.64 71.46 2.33
CA MET A 1 4.41 72.74 2.18
C MET A 1 5.53 72.42 1.22
N LYS A 2 5.35 72.97 0.02
CA LYS A 2 6.31 73.81 -0.73
C LYS A 2 7.67 73.10 -0.98
N SER A 3 8.18 72.91 -2.09
CA SER A 3 8.10 73.50 -3.40
C SER A 3 9.50 73.38 -4.05
N MET A 4 9.47 73.16 -5.30
CA MET A 4 10.12 73.86 -6.40
C MET A 4 11.57 73.40 -6.72
N LEU A 5 11.82 73.03 -7.89
CA LEU A 5 11.74 73.49 -9.28
C LEU A 5 13.13 73.81 -9.90
N ARG A 6 13.33 73.34 -11.12
CA ARG A 6 14.12 73.92 -12.24
C ARG A 6 15.62 73.59 -12.24
N ALA A 7 16.32 73.48 -13.36
CA ALA A 7 15.98 73.57 -14.79
C ALA A 7 17.24 73.19 -15.63
N ILE A 8 17.01 72.63 -16.80
CA ILE A 8 17.56 73.00 -18.14
C ILE A 8 19.11 73.05 -18.34
N GLY A 9 19.57 72.26 -19.32
CA GLY A 9 20.84 72.45 -20.03
C GLY A 9 20.94 71.53 -21.24
N ARG A 10 20.55 72.00 -22.40
CA ARG A 10 20.79 71.44 -23.74
C ARG A 10 22.30 71.54 -24.08
N LEU A 11 22.86 70.52 -24.74
CA LEU A 11 23.68 70.77 -25.95
C LEU A 11 23.84 69.47 -26.74
N ALA A 12 23.66 69.58 -28.02
CA ALA A 12 23.79 68.56 -29.03
C ALA A 12 25.27 68.45 -29.48
N ALA A 13 25.71 67.26 -29.83
CA ALA A 13 26.79 67.05 -30.78
C ALA A 13 26.59 65.75 -31.58
N VAL A 14 26.65 65.90 -32.87
CA VAL A 14 26.55 64.92 -33.95
C VAL A 14 27.85 64.15 -34.03
N GLY A 15 27.81 62.83 -34.29
CA GLY A 15 29.01 62.02 -34.55
C GLY A 15 28.78 60.63 -35.02
N VAL A 16 28.68 60.45 -36.33
CA VAL A 16 29.19 59.35 -37.17
C VAL A 16 28.74 57.89 -36.90
N ALA A 17 28.02 57.36 -37.89
CA ALA A 17 27.65 55.99 -38.11
C ALA A 17 28.86 55.05 -38.25
N GLY A 18 28.90 53.98 -37.45
CA GLY A 18 29.71 52.81 -37.65
C GLY A 18 28.83 51.58 -37.64
N CYS A 19 28.52 51.03 -38.82
CA CYS A 19 27.82 49.73 -38.93
C CYS A 19 28.75 48.61 -38.47
N SER A 20 28.55 48.14 -37.25
CA SER A 20 29.14 46.89 -36.79
C SER A 20 28.06 45.82 -36.91
N VAL A 21 28.17 44.92 -37.89
CA VAL A 21 27.38 43.70 -38.01
C VAL A 21 27.72 42.78 -36.86
N ALA A 22 26.94 42.80 -35.79
CA ALA A 22 27.04 41.80 -34.75
C ALA A 22 26.40 40.51 -35.26
N VAL A 23 27.26 39.53 -35.64
CA VAL A 23 26.86 38.15 -35.83
C VAL A 23 26.41 37.62 -34.47
N ALA A 24 25.10 37.62 -34.22
CA ALA A 24 24.52 36.94 -33.07
C ALA A 24 24.65 35.42 -33.30
N THR A 25 25.73 34.84 -32.74
CA THR A 25 25.74 33.39 -32.48
C THR A 25 24.62 33.07 -31.50
N LEU A 26 23.51 32.52 -32.01
CA LEU A 26 22.55 31.88 -31.17
C LEU A 26 23.28 30.69 -30.50
N ALA A 27 23.79 30.91 -29.29
CA ALA A 27 24.13 29.86 -28.39
C ALA A 27 22.82 29.10 -28.12
N ALA A 28 22.73 27.89 -28.65
CA ALA A 28 21.64 26.96 -28.28
C ALA A 28 21.73 26.85 -26.75
N ALA A 29 20.74 27.44 -26.07
CA ALA A 29 20.58 27.23 -24.63
C ALA A 29 20.53 25.71 -24.42
N PRO A 30 21.23 25.15 -23.41
CA PRO A 30 21.10 23.74 -23.10
C PRO A 30 19.59 23.49 -22.90
N ARG A 31 19.04 22.54 -23.66
CA ARG A 31 17.70 22.03 -23.39
C ARG A 31 17.68 21.69 -21.92
N ASP A 32 16.85 22.39 -21.15
CA ASP A 32 16.58 22.06 -19.76
C ASP A 32 16.42 20.55 -19.71
N ALA A 33 17.27 19.88 -18.96
CA ALA A 33 17.08 18.49 -18.60
C ALA A 33 15.71 18.46 -17.92
N SER A 34 14.69 17.97 -18.63
CA SER A 34 13.31 18.00 -18.14
C SER A 34 13.32 17.40 -16.74
N ALA A 35 12.88 18.17 -15.76
CA ALA A 35 12.88 17.74 -14.37
C ALA A 35 12.27 16.35 -14.28
N GLN A 36 12.99 15.41 -13.66
CA GLN A 36 12.56 14.03 -13.53
C GLN A 36 11.18 13.97 -12.86
N GLN A 37 10.20 13.36 -13.53
CA GLN A 37 8.85 13.25 -12.99
C GLN A 37 8.86 12.41 -11.71
N VAL A 38 8.26 12.93 -10.64
CA VAL A 38 8.09 12.17 -9.39
C VAL A 38 6.88 11.25 -9.52
N VAL A 39 7.07 9.98 -9.16
CA VAL A 39 6.02 8.97 -9.02
C VAL A 39 5.92 8.62 -7.53
N ASN A 40 4.91 9.15 -6.86
CA ASN A 40 4.62 8.82 -5.48
C ASN A 40 3.92 7.46 -5.41
N TYR A 41 4.55 6.51 -4.72
CA TYR A 41 4.05 5.16 -4.50
C TYR A 41 3.66 5.01 -3.03
N GLY A 42 2.37 4.82 -2.75
CA GLY A 42 1.85 4.55 -1.40
C GLY A 42 2.28 3.17 -0.92
N VAL A 43 2.81 3.11 0.29
CA VAL A 43 3.29 1.87 0.91
C VAL A 43 2.90 1.80 2.38
N GLN A 44 2.78 0.57 2.89
CA GLN A 44 2.55 0.26 4.30
C GLN A 44 3.63 -0.71 4.79
N PRO A 45 3.86 -0.90 6.08
CA PRO A 45 4.84 -1.88 6.58
C PRO A 45 4.65 -3.30 6.02
N ALA A 46 3.41 -3.66 5.68
CA ALA A 46 3.05 -4.96 5.11
C ALA A 46 3.28 -5.11 3.61
N THR A 47 3.66 -4.06 2.88
CA THR A 47 3.79 -4.11 1.41
C THR A 47 5.16 -4.64 0.95
N MET A 48 5.52 -5.83 1.41
CA MET A 48 6.83 -6.44 1.25
C MET A 48 7.36 -6.50 -0.19
N PRO A 49 6.61 -6.91 -1.24
CA PRO A 49 7.19 -7.10 -2.56
C PRO A 49 7.87 -5.84 -3.11
N ILE A 50 7.27 -4.65 -2.98
CA ILE A 50 7.87 -3.42 -3.51
C ILE A 50 9.11 -2.99 -2.73
N TYR A 51 9.21 -3.30 -1.42
CA TYR A 51 10.42 -3.08 -0.64
C TYR A 51 11.55 -4.00 -1.10
N ILE A 52 11.23 -5.28 -1.38
CA ILE A 52 12.18 -6.25 -1.93
C ILE A 52 12.61 -5.83 -3.34
N ALA A 53 11.70 -5.38 -4.20
CA ALA A 53 12.04 -4.85 -5.54
C ALA A 53 13.05 -3.69 -5.46
N ARG A 54 12.91 -2.81 -4.46
CA ARG A 54 13.86 -1.72 -4.19
C ARG A 54 15.23 -2.26 -3.76
N GLU A 55 15.29 -3.16 -2.79
CA GLU A 55 16.53 -3.72 -2.27
C GLU A 55 17.28 -4.55 -3.32
N LEU A 56 16.56 -5.22 -4.23
CA LEU A 56 17.13 -5.93 -5.39
C LEU A 56 17.60 -4.98 -6.50
N GLY A 57 17.39 -3.66 -6.36
CA GLY A 57 17.77 -2.67 -7.37
C GLY A 57 16.90 -2.69 -8.63
N LEU A 58 15.71 -3.32 -8.59
CA LEU A 58 14.82 -3.42 -9.75
C LEU A 58 14.17 -2.09 -10.13
N LEU A 59 14.08 -1.14 -9.20
CA LEU A 59 13.44 0.15 -9.44
C LEU A 59 14.35 1.13 -10.20
N GLY A 60 15.66 1.09 -9.98
CA GLY A 60 16.61 2.01 -10.63
C GLY A 60 16.58 1.97 -12.17
N PRO A 61 16.59 0.79 -12.82
CA PRO A 61 16.42 0.69 -14.28
C PRO A 61 15.09 1.28 -14.78
N ILE A 62 14.00 1.13 -14.01
CA ILE A 62 12.68 1.70 -14.33
C ILE A 62 12.76 3.23 -14.28
N GLU A 63 13.34 3.79 -13.21
CA GLU A 63 13.52 5.23 -13.05
C GLU A 63 14.32 5.82 -14.22
N LYS A 64 15.41 5.16 -14.59
CA LYS A 64 16.26 5.59 -15.72
C LYS A 64 15.52 5.47 -17.06
N LYS A 65 14.86 4.34 -17.34
CA LYS A 65 14.13 4.08 -18.58
C LYS A 65 13.05 5.12 -18.85
N HIS A 66 12.34 5.52 -17.80
CA HIS A 66 11.17 6.38 -17.91
C HIS A 66 11.41 7.84 -17.53
N ASN A 67 12.63 8.22 -17.15
CA ASN A 67 12.99 9.53 -16.62
C ASN A 67 12.09 9.94 -15.45
N ILE A 68 11.91 9.04 -14.48
CA ILE A 68 11.08 9.25 -13.29
C ILE A 68 11.92 9.03 -12.02
N ARG A 69 11.38 9.50 -10.89
CA ARG A 69 11.88 9.17 -9.54
C ARG A 69 10.73 8.57 -8.72
N ILE A 70 10.90 7.36 -8.23
CA ILE A 70 9.91 6.66 -7.41
C ILE A 70 10.14 7.03 -5.94
N VAL A 71 9.14 7.66 -5.33
CA VAL A 71 9.17 8.09 -3.93
C VAL A 71 8.13 7.29 -3.14
N PHE A 72 8.57 6.52 -2.14
CA PHE A 72 7.66 5.83 -1.24
C PHE A 72 7.05 6.80 -0.25
N ARG A 73 5.71 6.80 -0.20
CA ARG A 73 4.90 7.55 0.76
C ARG A 73 4.34 6.55 1.76
N ASN A 74 4.78 6.67 3.02
CA ASN A 74 4.43 5.70 4.07
C ASN A 74 3.09 6.04 4.72
N PHE A 75 2.24 5.04 4.85
CA PHE A 75 0.94 5.12 5.52
C PHE A 75 0.82 4.01 6.57
N ALA A 76 0.16 4.31 7.68
CA ALA A 76 -0.07 3.32 8.73
C ALA A 76 -1.06 2.24 8.30
N TYR A 77 -2.10 2.60 7.50
CA TYR A 77 -3.14 1.71 6.99
C TYR A 77 -3.84 2.35 5.78
N GLY A 78 -4.82 1.65 5.18
CA GLY A 78 -5.36 2.01 3.88
C GLY A 78 -6.22 3.28 3.81
N ALA A 79 -6.90 3.72 4.89
CA ALA A 79 -7.79 4.88 4.78
C ALA A 79 -7.04 6.19 4.50
N PRO A 80 -5.95 6.57 5.22
CA PRO A 80 -5.18 7.77 4.87
C PRO A 80 -4.49 7.64 3.50
N GLU A 81 -4.11 6.44 3.09
CA GLU A 81 -3.54 6.18 1.75
C GLU A 81 -4.58 6.44 0.65
N ASN A 82 -5.83 6.00 0.85
CA ASN A 82 -6.94 6.29 -0.07
C ASN A 82 -7.29 7.77 -0.12
N GLN A 83 -7.14 8.52 0.99
CA GLN A 83 -7.30 9.98 0.99
C GLN A 83 -6.24 10.66 0.11
N ALA A 84 -4.97 10.25 0.22
CA ALA A 84 -3.90 10.75 -0.62
C ALA A 84 -4.09 10.36 -2.11
N MET A 85 -4.62 9.14 -2.40
CA MET A 85 -4.99 8.74 -3.75
C MET A 85 -6.12 9.61 -4.31
N ALA A 86 -7.17 9.87 -3.53
CA ALA A 86 -8.28 10.73 -3.94
C ALA A 86 -7.86 12.18 -4.19
N ALA A 87 -6.85 12.66 -3.47
CA ALA A 87 -6.26 13.98 -3.66
C ALA A 87 -5.30 14.07 -4.86
N GLY A 88 -5.02 12.95 -5.57
CA GLY A 88 -4.06 12.89 -6.67
C GLY A 88 -2.59 12.95 -6.23
N GLU A 89 -2.33 12.81 -4.93
CA GLU A 89 -0.96 12.83 -4.37
C GLU A 89 -0.20 11.54 -4.64
N LEU A 90 -0.90 10.44 -4.93
CA LEU A 90 -0.33 9.14 -5.27
C LEU A 90 -0.62 8.78 -6.73
N GLN A 91 0.39 8.26 -7.41
CA GLN A 91 0.25 7.68 -8.74
C GLN A 91 -0.06 6.18 -8.68
N MET A 92 0.50 5.49 -7.71
CA MET A 92 0.29 4.06 -7.46
C MET A 92 0.35 3.79 -5.97
N ALA A 93 -0.28 2.70 -5.52
CA ALA A 93 -0.27 2.32 -4.12
C ALA A 93 -0.42 0.81 -3.95
N SER A 94 0.10 0.29 -2.82
CA SER A 94 -0.12 -1.07 -2.36
C SER A 94 -0.68 -1.04 -0.95
N ALA A 95 -1.92 -1.48 -0.82
CA ALA A 95 -2.64 -1.48 0.45
C ALA A 95 -3.31 -2.82 0.73
N GLY A 96 -3.82 -2.98 1.95
CA GLY A 96 -4.73 -4.07 2.27
C GLY A 96 -5.85 -4.18 1.23
N MET A 97 -6.26 -5.41 0.87
CA MET A 97 -7.21 -5.64 -0.24
C MET A 97 -8.54 -4.92 -0.03
N GLY A 98 -9.04 -4.81 1.21
CA GLY A 98 -10.26 -4.05 1.50
C GLY A 98 -10.16 -2.59 1.07
N PRO A 99 -9.20 -1.80 1.57
CA PRO A 99 -8.92 -0.45 1.09
C PRO A 99 -8.69 -0.35 -0.42
N ALA A 100 -7.96 -1.28 -1.04
CA ALA A 100 -7.74 -1.30 -2.48
C ALA A 100 -9.04 -1.49 -3.28
N ILE A 101 -9.93 -2.38 -2.85
CA ILE A 101 -11.26 -2.57 -3.44
C ILE A 101 -12.14 -1.32 -3.25
N ILE A 102 -12.09 -0.67 -2.07
CA ILE A 102 -12.82 0.58 -1.82
C ILE A 102 -12.32 1.68 -2.76
N ALA A 103 -10.99 1.82 -2.91
CA ALA A 103 -10.39 2.77 -3.84
C ALA A 103 -10.84 2.50 -5.27
N ALA A 104 -10.72 1.27 -5.75
CA ALA A 104 -11.12 0.86 -7.09
C ALA A 104 -12.63 1.02 -7.36
N SER A 105 -13.47 1.07 -6.31
CA SER A 105 -14.92 1.24 -6.43
C SER A 105 -15.38 2.70 -6.40
N ARG A 106 -14.67 3.58 -5.68
CA ARG A 106 -15.15 4.93 -5.35
C ARG A 106 -14.22 6.04 -5.75
N LEU A 107 -12.97 5.74 -6.06
CA LEU A 107 -11.95 6.72 -6.43
C LEU A 107 -11.58 6.58 -7.91
N PRO A 108 -10.91 7.58 -8.49
CA PRO A 108 -10.35 7.45 -9.82
C PRO A 108 -9.12 6.53 -9.81
N SER A 109 -9.32 5.25 -9.49
CA SER A 109 -8.26 4.28 -9.42
C SER A 109 -8.70 2.90 -9.92
N THR A 110 -7.74 2.11 -10.38
CA THR A 110 -7.92 0.77 -10.95
C THR A 110 -6.98 -0.21 -10.28
N LEU A 111 -7.50 -1.36 -9.80
CA LEU A 111 -6.71 -2.45 -9.25
C LEU A 111 -5.98 -3.17 -10.39
N VAL A 112 -4.67 -3.41 -10.24
CA VAL A 112 -3.83 -4.00 -11.31
C VAL A 112 -3.16 -5.31 -10.92
N ALA A 113 -2.97 -5.57 -9.60
CA ALA A 113 -2.36 -6.82 -9.12
C ALA A 113 -2.80 -7.16 -7.69
N ILE A 114 -2.66 -8.44 -7.34
CA ILE A 114 -2.68 -8.95 -5.95
C ILE A 114 -1.23 -9.18 -5.55
N THR A 115 -0.85 -8.93 -4.30
CA THR A 115 0.56 -9.02 -3.89
C THR A 115 0.80 -9.93 -2.69
N ILE A 116 -0.17 -10.10 -1.81
CA ILE A 116 -0.07 -10.93 -0.60
C ILE A 116 -1.38 -11.70 -0.41
N LEU A 117 -1.30 -12.98 -0.05
CA LEU A 117 -2.49 -13.80 0.22
C LEU A 117 -2.92 -13.80 1.69
N GLU A 118 -1.98 -13.84 2.63
CA GLU A 118 -2.28 -13.83 4.06
C GLU A 118 -1.51 -12.73 4.77
N GLN A 119 -2.01 -12.28 5.92
CA GLN A 119 -1.28 -11.42 6.87
C GLN A 119 -2.09 -11.01 8.10
N THR A 120 -3.32 -11.46 8.26
CA THR A 120 -4.23 -10.96 9.31
C THR A 120 -4.67 -12.10 10.23
N ALA A 121 -4.72 -11.81 11.55
CA ALA A 121 -5.26 -12.72 12.55
C ALA A 121 -5.96 -11.96 13.68
N ILE A 122 -6.92 -12.62 14.32
CA ILE A 122 -7.41 -12.26 15.65
C ILE A 122 -6.53 -12.97 16.67
N LEU A 123 -5.91 -12.18 17.53
CA LEU A 123 -5.01 -12.61 18.60
C LEU A 123 -5.66 -12.45 19.96
N VAL A 124 -5.24 -13.27 20.90
CA VAL A 124 -5.54 -13.15 22.34
C VAL A 124 -4.25 -13.25 23.15
N PRO A 125 -4.21 -12.79 24.42
CA PRO A 125 -3.08 -13.02 25.31
C PRO A 125 -2.72 -14.51 25.38
N LYS A 126 -1.44 -14.84 25.55
CA LYS A 126 -0.93 -16.23 25.55
C LYS A 126 -1.66 -17.14 26.54
N ASP A 127 -1.94 -16.63 27.71
CA ASP A 127 -2.63 -17.34 28.82
C ASP A 127 -4.15 -17.16 28.82
N SER A 128 -4.72 -16.52 27.80
CA SER A 128 -6.17 -16.35 27.65
C SER A 128 -6.86 -17.71 27.58
N PRO A 129 -7.98 -17.91 28.31
CA PRO A 129 -8.80 -19.12 28.23
C PRO A 129 -9.62 -19.20 26.92
N LEU A 130 -9.70 -18.10 26.15
CA LEU A 130 -10.53 -18.02 24.94
C LEU A 130 -10.00 -18.99 23.86
N LYS A 131 -10.91 -19.78 23.29
CA LYS A 131 -10.63 -20.80 22.28
C LYS A 131 -11.39 -20.57 20.97
N SER A 132 -12.38 -19.69 20.97
CA SER A 132 -13.22 -19.41 19.81
C SER A 132 -13.70 -17.96 19.78
N VAL A 133 -14.08 -17.49 18.59
CA VAL A 133 -14.67 -16.15 18.40
C VAL A 133 -15.98 -15.97 19.18
N LYS A 134 -16.76 -17.06 19.39
CA LYS A 134 -18.00 -17.03 20.15
C LYS A 134 -17.77 -16.57 21.60
N GLU A 135 -16.62 -16.86 22.17
CA GLU A 135 -16.26 -16.48 23.55
C GLU A 135 -15.83 -15.01 23.68
N LEU A 136 -15.79 -14.28 22.58
CA LEU A 136 -15.58 -12.83 22.60
C LEU A 136 -16.80 -12.04 23.10
N LYS A 137 -17.95 -12.69 23.33
CA LYS A 137 -19.13 -12.01 23.89
C LYS A 137 -18.79 -11.35 25.21
N GLY A 138 -19.10 -10.03 25.34
CA GLY A 138 -18.79 -9.20 26.50
C GLY A 138 -17.30 -8.82 26.64
N LYS A 139 -16.44 -9.17 25.65
CA LYS A 139 -15.00 -8.90 25.69
C LYS A 139 -14.62 -7.59 25.01
N LYS A 140 -13.49 -7.03 25.41
CA LYS A 140 -12.90 -5.85 24.81
C LYS A 140 -11.97 -6.26 23.67
N VAL A 141 -12.29 -5.85 22.44
CA VAL A 141 -11.58 -6.26 21.22
C VAL A 141 -10.96 -5.05 20.56
N ALA A 142 -9.62 -5.03 20.45
CA ALA A 142 -8.89 -3.97 19.77
C ALA A 142 -8.93 -4.16 18.24
N PHE A 143 -9.06 -3.03 17.51
CA PHE A 143 -9.05 -3.02 16.05
C PHE A 143 -8.52 -1.69 15.49
N PRO A 144 -8.00 -1.64 14.25
CA PRO A 144 -7.33 -0.45 13.71
C PRO A 144 -8.26 0.68 13.25
N GLY A 145 -9.57 0.46 13.29
CA GLY A 145 -10.57 1.42 12.84
C GLY A 145 -11.32 0.96 11.58
N GLU A 146 -12.39 1.67 11.28
CA GLU A 146 -13.40 1.28 10.27
C GLU A 146 -12.85 1.34 8.83
N GLY A 147 -11.82 2.15 8.59
CA GLY A 147 -11.15 2.25 7.29
C GLY A 147 -10.02 1.25 7.06
N SER A 148 -9.87 0.27 7.96
CA SER A 148 -8.89 -0.82 7.83
C SER A 148 -9.52 -2.05 7.17
N GLN A 149 -8.65 -2.92 6.60
CA GLN A 149 -9.05 -4.24 6.12
C GLN A 149 -9.57 -5.15 7.26
N GLN A 150 -9.06 -4.95 8.47
CA GLN A 150 -9.33 -5.77 9.65
C GLN A 150 -10.75 -5.58 10.18
N TYR A 151 -11.33 -4.40 10.01
CA TYR A 151 -12.67 -4.12 10.54
C TYR A 151 -13.78 -5.00 9.92
N PRO A 152 -13.97 -5.05 8.58
CA PRO A 152 -14.98 -5.93 8.00
C PRO A 152 -14.68 -7.40 8.29
N LEU A 153 -13.42 -7.80 8.39
CA LEU A 153 -13.04 -9.17 8.72
C LEU A 153 -13.43 -9.54 10.16
N LEU A 154 -13.24 -8.61 11.11
CA LEU A 154 -13.72 -8.78 12.49
C LEU A 154 -15.23 -8.91 12.54
N LEU A 155 -15.97 -8.05 11.83
CA LEU A 155 -17.44 -8.11 11.78
C LEU A 155 -17.91 -9.45 11.23
N LYS A 156 -17.28 -9.96 10.18
CA LYS A 156 -17.60 -11.28 9.63
C LYS A 156 -17.29 -12.39 10.62
N ALA A 157 -16.12 -12.37 11.27
CA ALA A 157 -15.78 -13.36 12.28
C ALA A 157 -16.80 -13.42 13.43
N LEU A 158 -17.26 -12.26 13.90
CA LEU A 158 -18.31 -12.17 14.92
C LEU A 158 -19.62 -12.74 14.40
N ALA A 159 -20.05 -12.34 13.19
CA ALA A 159 -21.30 -12.81 12.60
C ALA A 159 -21.31 -14.33 12.38
N ASP A 160 -20.21 -14.91 11.86
CA ASP A 160 -20.05 -16.36 11.68
C ASP A 160 -20.12 -17.12 13.03
N ALA A 161 -19.74 -16.47 14.12
CA ALA A 161 -19.85 -17.00 15.49
C ALA A 161 -21.21 -16.75 16.15
N GLY A 162 -22.18 -16.14 15.43
CA GLY A 162 -23.50 -15.78 15.94
C GLY A 162 -23.51 -14.56 16.85
N LEU A 163 -22.51 -13.70 16.76
CA LEU A 163 -22.37 -12.45 17.52
C LEU A 163 -22.63 -11.24 16.64
N GLN A 164 -23.15 -10.18 17.26
CA GLN A 164 -23.24 -8.86 16.67
C GLN A 164 -22.05 -7.99 17.14
N GLN A 165 -21.79 -6.89 16.45
CA GLN A 165 -20.79 -5.91 16.87
C GLN A 165 -21.06 -5.39 18.29
N THR A 166 -22.32 -5.25 18.68
CA THR A 166 -22.75 -4.80 20.01
C THR A 166 -22.55 -5.83 21.12
N ASP A 167 -22.26 -7.08 20.78
CA ASP A 167 -21.92 -8.13 21.75
C ASP A 167 -20.48 -8.02 22.28
N VAL A 168 -19.65 -7.16 21.69
CA VAL A 168 -18.26 -6.90 22.11
C VAL A 168 -18.04 -5.41 22.35
N THR A 169 -17.05 -5.06 23.17
CA THR A 169 -16.62 -3.67 23.30
C THR A 169 -15.46 -3.41 22.34
N LEU A 170 -15.73 -2.72 21.24
CA LEU A 170 -14.72 -2.38 20.25
C LEU A 170 -13.81 -1.26 20.79
N PHE A 171 -12.49 -1.49 20.74
CA PHE A 171 -11.44 -0.54 21.14
C PHE A 171 -10.60 -0.16 19.93
N LYS A 172 -10.88 1.04 19.40
CA LYS A 172 -10.14 1.57 18.26
C LYS A 172 -8.76 2.04 18.68
N THR A 173 -7.71 1.58 17.98
CA THR A 173 -6.31 1.93 18.23
C THR A 173 -5.48 1.75 16.96
N ASP A 174 -4.21 2.19 16.98
CA ASP A 174 -3.28 1.83 15.91
C ASP A 174 -3.00 0.32 15.94
N GLY A 175 -2.98 -0.33 14.77
CA GLY A 175 -2.68 -1.76 14.64
C GLY A 175 -1.33 -2.16 15.24
N ALA A 176 -0.35 -1.26 15.23
CA ALA A 176 0.96 -1.45 15.83
C ALA A 176 0.92 -1.50 17.38
N GLN A 177 -0.10 -0.92 18.01
CA GLN A 177 -0.27 -0.93 19.47
C GLN A 177 -0.93 -2.21 19.98
N ILE A 178 -1.61 -2.97 19.12
CA ILE A 178 -2.38 -4.16 19.52
C ILE A 178 -1.52 -5.22 20.23
N PRO A 179 -0.29 -5.54 19.77
CA PRO A 179 0.60 -6.46 20.50
C PRO A 179 0.85 -6.04 21.97
N THR A 180 1.13 -4.76 22.19
CA THR A 180 1.38 -4.22 23.52
C THR A 180 0.11 -4.24 24.39
N LEU A 181 -1.06 -3.93 23.83
CA LEU A 181 -2.33 -3.99 24.56
C LEU A 181 -2.68 -5.42 24.99
N LEU A 182 -2.40 -6.42 24.14
CA LEU A 182 -2.58 -7.83 24.47
C LEU A 182 -1.59 -8.29 25.58
N GLN A 183 -0.31 -7.91 25.44
CA GLN A 183 0.72 -8.19 26.43
C GLN A 183 0.35 -7.67 27.83
N ASN A 184 -0.15 -6.44 27.89
CA ASN A 184 -0.55 -5.77 29.13
C ASN A 184 -1.97 -6.15 29.59
N LYS A 185 -2.66 -7.04 28.86
CA LYS A 185 -4.05 -7.46 29.12
C LYS A 185 -5.03 -6.29 29.22
N SER A 186 -4.74 -5.19 28.50
CA SER A 186 -5.61 -4.01 28.41
C SER A 186 -6.82 -4.25 27.51
N VAL A 187 -6.74 -5.30 26.67
CA VAL A 187 -7.80 -5.85 25.83
C VAL A 187 -7.80 -7.36 25.90
N ASP A 188 -8.96 -7.99 25.69
CA ASP A 188 -9.12 -9.44 25.71
C ASP A 188 -8.70 -10.10 24.40
N ALA A 189 -8.87 -9.39 23.28
CA ALA A 189 -8.51 -9.81 21.95
C ALA A 189 -8.14 -8.61 21.08
N GLY A 190 -7.49 -8.86 19.94
CA GLY A 190 -7.22 -7.81 18.96
C GLY A 190 -7.03 -8.39 17.57
N ILE A 191 -7.50 -7.68 16.57
CA ILE A 191 -7.27 -8.00 15.16
C ILE A 191 -6.23 -7.05 14.58
N THR A 192 -5.16 -7.59 14.02
CA THR A 192 -4.10 -6.82 13.37
C THR A 192 -3.51 -7.60 12.20
N TRP A 193 -2.50 -7.04 11.55
CA TRP A 193 -1.82 -7.62 10.38
C TRP A 193 -0.32 -7.73 10.61
N ASP A 194 0.35 -8.43 9.72
CA ASP A 194 1.80 -8.58 9.75
C ASP A 194 2.52 -7.26 9.34
N PRO A 195 3.63 -6.89 9.99
CA PRO A 195 4.45 -7.68 10.91
C PRO A 195 3.99 -7.65 12.39
N HIS A 196 2.90 -6.99 12.72
CA HIS A 196 2.42 -6.86 14.11
C HIS A 196 1.93 -8.20 14.67
N VAL A 197 1.28 -9.04 13.83
CA VAL A 197 0.89 -10.42 14.21
C VAL A 197 2.12 -11.21 14.59
N SER A 198 3.12 -11.27 13.71
CA SER A 198 4.36 -12.01 13.95
C SER A 198 5.15 -11.47 15.13
N ASN A 199 5.16 -10.15 15.33
CA ASN A 199 5.79 -9.54 16.50
C ASN A 199 5.16 -10.03 17.82
N ALA A 200 3.82 -10.04 17.89
CA ALA A 200 3.09 -10.52 19.07
C ALA A 200 3.34 -12.01 19.35
N LEU A 201 3.37 -12.83 18.29
CA LEU A 201 3.56 -14.28 18.39
C LEU A 201 5.01 -14.65 18.71
N ALA A 202 5.98 -14.07 18.00
CA ALA A 202 7.41 -14.32 18.21
C ALA A 202 7.89 -13.89 19.62
N ALA A 203 7.31 -12.81 20.16
CA ALA A 203 7.55 -12.36 21.52
C ALA A 203 6.94 -13.29 22.59
N GLY A 204 6.11 -14.26 22.20
CA GLY A 204 5.49 -15.23 23.11
C GLY A 204 4.39 -14.69 24.03
N HIS A 205 3.91 -13.45 23.78
CA HIS A 205 2.89 -12.80 24.62
C HIS A 205 1.46 -13.03 24.15
N SER A 206 1.29 -13.53 22.93
CA SER A 206 -0.01 -13.76 22.31
C SER A 206 -0.10 -15.13 21.64
N LYS A 207 -1.33 -15.55 21.35
CA LYS A 207 -1.63 -16.71 20.49
C LYS A 207 -2.72 -16.34 19.50
N VAL A 208 -2.77 -17.05 18.38
CA VAL A 208 -3.82 -16.91 17.38
C VAL A 208 -5.12 -17.50 17.94
N LEU A 209 -6.20 -16.70 17.88
CA LEU A 209 -7.55 -17.19 18.09
C LEU A 209 -8.13 -17.73 16.76
N ILE A 210 -7.95 -16.95 15.67
CA ILE A 210 -8.36 -17.35 14.33
C ILE A 210 -7.54 -16.56 13.28
N LYS A 211 -7.09 -17.23 12.22
CA LYS A 211 -6.48 -16.59 11.04
C LYS A 211 -7.54 -16.16 10.02
N ALA A 212 -7.22 -15.17 9.21
CA ALA A 212 -8.11 -14.63 8.17
C ALA A 212 -8.57 -15.70 7.17
N GLU A 213 -7.75 -16.67 6.80
CA GLU A 213 -8.10 -17.79 5.90
C GLU A 213 -9.28 -18.63 6.41
N LYS A 214 -9.48 -18.70 7.73
CA LYS A 214 -10.60 -19.42 8.34
C LYS A 214 -11.88 -18.59 8.38
N ILE A 215 -11.77 -17.27 8.25
CA ILE A 215 -12.91 -16.35 8.22
C ILE A 215 -13.39 -16.16 6.77
N MET A 216 -12.46 -16.04 5.83
CA MET A 216 -12.76 -15.68 4.45
C MET A 216 -11.73 -16.29 3.47
N PRO A 217 -11.82 -17.59 3.15
CA PRO A 217 -10.96 -18.25 2.17
C PRO A 217 -11.44 -17.89 0.75
N ILE A 218 -10.85 -16.87 0.12
CA ILE A 218 -11.25 -16.41 -1.22
C ILE A 218 -10.39 -17.05 -2.31
N MET A 219 -9.08 -17.10 -2.11
CA MET A 219 -8.14 -17.46 -3.16
C MET A 219 -7.27 -18.62 -2.71
N GLN A 220 -7.43 -19.78 -3.34
CA GLN A 220 -6.69 -21.01 -3.00
C GLN A 220 -6.80 -21.41 -1.51
N GLY A 221 -7.93 -21.11 -0.86
CA GLY A 221 -8.10 -21.35 0.56
C GLY A 221 -7.51 -20.28 1.47
N HIS A 222 -6.88 -19.23 0.89
CA HIS A 222 -6.32 -18.10 1.61
C HIS A 222 -7.19 -16.84 1.54
N TYR A 223 -6.99 -15.96 2.49
CA TYR A 223 -7.48 -14.59 2.44
C TYR A 223 -6.57 -13.74 1.53
N ILE A 224 -7.11 -12.71 0.89
CA ILE A 224 -6.28 -11.80 0.10
C ILE A 224 -5.80 -10.66 0.99
N GLY A 225 -4.50 -10.63 1.23
CA GLY A 225 -3.86 -9.65 2.08
C GLY A 225 -3.77 -8.27 1.46
N ASN A 226 -3.11 -8.13 0.32
CA ASN A 226 -2.88 -6.83 -0.32
C ASN A 226 -3.18 -6.85 -1.82
N GLY A 227 -3.55 -5.65 -2.33
CA GLY A 227 -3.67 -5.36 -3.76
C GLY A 227 -2.93 -4.08 -4.14
N GLU A 228 -2.52 -4.00 -5.40
CA GLU A 228 -1.96 -2.81 -6.02
C GLU A 228 -2.99 -2.10 -6.87
N TYR A 229 -3.10 -0.79 -6.69
CA TYR A 229 -4.01 0.06 -7.44
C TYR A 229 -3.32 1.34 -7.90
N VAL A 230 -3.81 1.87 -9.01
CA VAL A 230 -3.17 2.96 -9.76
C VAL A 230 -4.19 4.06 -9.99
N HIS A 231 -3.80 5.31 -9.85
CA HIS A 231 -4.63 6.46 -10.24
C HIS A 231 -4.93 6.42 -11.74
N ASP A 232 -6.20 6.53 -12.12
CA ASP A 232 -6.65 6.32 -13.52
C ASP A 232 -5.97 7.26 -14.52
N GLU A 233 -5.71 8.51 -14.13
CA GLU A 233 -5.00 9.46 -15.00
C GLU A 233 -3.55 9.03 -15.24
N PHE A 234 -2.86 8.54 -14.21
CA PHE A 234 -1.49 8.02 -14.35
C PHE A 234 -1.48 6.75 -15.19
N LEU A 235 -2.44 5.84 -14.95
CA LEU A 235 -2.60 4.62 -15.72
C LEU A 235 -2.81 4.92 -17.21
N ALA A 236 -3.62 5.91 -17.56
CA ALA A 236 -3.87 6.32 -18.93
C ALA A 236 -2.65 6.96 -19.61
N LYS A 237 -1.87 7.76 -18.86
CA LYS A 237 -0.72 8.50 -19.39
C LYS A 237 0.59 7.68 -19.42
N ARG A 238 0.77 6.76 -18.48
CA ARG A 238 2.02 6.06 -18.25
C ARG A 238 1.82 4.54 -17.99
N PRO A 239 1.03 3.83 -18.83
CA PRO A 239 0.77 2.41 -18.63
C PRO A 239 2.05 1.57 -18.64
N GLU A 240 3.08 2.00 -19.37
CA GLU A 240 4.39 1.32 -19.43
C GLU A 240 5.14 1.37 -18.08
N VAL A 241 5.02 2.47 -17.33
CA VAL A 241 5.60 2.58 -15.98
C VAL A 241 4.87 1.64 -15.01
N VAL A 242 3.54 1.62 -15.09
CA VAL A 242 2.72 0.71 -14.28
C VAL A 242 3.09 -0.75 -14.58
N GLN A 243 3.24 -1.11 -15.86
CA GLN A 243 3.66 -2.46 -16.26
C GLN A 243 5.00 -2.84 -15.65
N ASP A 244 6.00 -1.99 -15.78
CA ASP A 244 7.34 -2.28 -15.26
C ASP A 244 7.34 -2.41 -13.72
N LEU A 245 6.53 -1.60 -13.00
CA LEU A 245 6.38 -1.71 -11.54
C LEU A 245 5.69 -3.01 -11.11
N VAL A 246 4.61 -3.40 -11.79
CA VAL A 246 3.94 -4.68 -11.53
C VAL A 246 4.90 -5.85 -11.82
N THR A 247 5.68 -5.77 -12.90
CA THR A 247 6.70 -6.77 -13.23
C THR A 247 7.80 -6.84 -12.17
N ALA A 248 8.22 -5.70 -11.62
CA ALA A 248 9.20 -5.65 -10.53
C ALA A 248 8.66 -6.34 -9.26
N ASN A 249 7.37 -6.15 -8.95
CA ASN A 249 6.73 -6.84 -7.81
C ASN A 249 6.63 -8.37 -8.03
N VAL A 250 6.30 -8.82 -9.23
CA VAL A 250 6.30 -10.27 -9.55
C VAL A 250 7.70 -10.86 -9.37
N LYS A 251 8.74 -10.19 -9.88
CA LYS A 251 10.14 -10.62 -9.68
C LYS A 251 10.54 -10.64 -8.19
N ALA A 252 10.06 -9.68 -7.41
CA ALA A 252 10.28 -9.65 -5.98
C ALA A 252 9.56 -10.81 -5.27
N ILE A 253 8.34 -11.16 -5.68
CA ILE A 253 7.63 -12.34 -5.18
C ILE A 253 8.40 -13.62 -5.53
N ASP A 254 8.91 -13.76 -6.74
CA ASP A 254 9.76 -14.90 -7.12
C ASP A 254 11.00 -15.01 -6.22
N PHE A 255 11.62 -13.88 -5.89
CA PHE A 255 12.75 -13.86 -4.96
C PHE A 255 12.34 -14.27 -3.54
N ILE A 256 11.20 -13.76 -3.04
CA ILE A 256 10.66 -14.13 -1.72
C ILE A 256 10.44 -15.65 -1.63
N LEU A 257 9.84 -16.23 -2.66
CA LEU A 257 9.57 -17.68 -2.72
C LEU A 257 10.85 -18.51 -2.82
N LYS A 258 11.87 -17.99 -3.51
CA LYS A 258 13.16 -18.67 -3.71
C LYS A 258 14.09 -18.59 -2.49
N ASP A 259 14.19 -17.42 -1.86
CA ASP A 259 15.06 -17.17 -0.69
C ASP A 259 14.32 -16.33 0.37
N PRO A 260 13.40 -16.96 1.11
CA PRO A 260 12.61 -16.26 2.12
C PRO A 260 13.47 -15.65 3.24
N LYS A 261 14.64 -16.24 3.55
CA LYS A 261 15.54 -15.70 4.57
C LYS A 261 16.20 -14.38 4.12
N ALA A 262 16.69 -14.33 2.88
CA ALA A 262 17.23 -13.08 2.34
C ALA A 262 16.14 -12.02 2.22
N ALA A 263 14.94 -12.39 1.76
CA ALA A 263 13.79 -11.51 1.70
C ALA A 263 13.41 -10.95 3.09
N ALA A 264 13.42 -11.80 4.12
CA ALA A 264 13.16 -11.38 5.50
C ALA A 264 14.15 -10.30 5.97
N ARG A 265 15.45 -10.47 5.72
CA ARG A 265 16.48 -9.47 6.05
C ARG A 265 16.22 -8.13 5.36
N MET A 266 15.92 -8.18 4.05
CA MET A 266 15.64 -6.98 3.26
C MET A 266 14.40 -6.25 3.77
N TRP A 267 13.31 -6.97 4.02
CA TRP A 267 12.07 -6.38 4.54
C TRP A 267 12.26 -5.80 5.94
N ALA A 268 12.85 -6.56 6.85
CA ALA A 268 13.14 -6.13 8.22
C ALA A 268 13.92 -4.80 8.24
N LYS A 269 14.95 -4.68 7.39
CA LYS A 269 15.73 -3.46 7.21
C LYS A 269 14.88 -2.26 6.73
N GLN A 270 13.97 -2.48 5.78
CA GLN A 270 13.14 -1.43 5.19
C GLN A 270 12.13 -0.85 6.18
N ILE A 271 11.57 -1.67 7.06
CA ILE A 271 10.51 -1.27 7.98
C ILE A 271 10.97 -1.12 9.44
N GLY A 272 12.26 -1.38 9.73
CA GLY A 272 12.83 -1.24 11.07
C GLY A 272 12.37 -2.29 12.08
N PHE A 273 11.98 -3.50 11.61
CA PHE A 273 11.61 -4.62 12.48
C PHE A 273 12.80 -5.57 12.70
N PRO A 274 12.82 -6.34 13.81
CA PRO A 274 13.80 -7.40 13.98
C PRO A 274 13.67 -8.47 12.89
N GLU A 275 14.79 -8.91 12.31
CA GLU A 275 14.80 -9.97 11.28
C GLU A 275 14.11 -11.26 11.77
N SER A 276 14.26 -11.58 13.06
CA SER A 276 13.62 -12.77 13.67
C SER A 276 12.10 -12.74 13.58
N VAL A 277 11.48 -11.55 13.70
CA VAL A 277 10.03 -11.38 13.56
C VAL A 277 9.59 -11.69 12.13
N ILE A 278 10.34 -11.20 11.15
CA ILE A 278 10.01 -11.39 9.74
C ILE A 278 10.27 -12.85 9.31
N ASN A 279 11.35 -13.45 9.78
CA ASN A 279 11.60 -14.89 9.58
C ASN A 279 10.47 -15.74 10.17
N TYR A 280 9.98 -15.39 11.38
CA TYR A 280 8.83 -16.05 11.99
C TYR A 280 7.58 -15.94 11.09
N SER A 281 7.30 -14.76 10.57
CA SER A 281 6.17 -14.52 9.65
C SER A 281 6.15 -15.48 8.47
N LEU A 282 7.28 -15.59 7.78
CA LEU A 282 7.40 -16.43 6.58
C LEU A 282 7.40 -17.92 6.91
N ALA A 283 8.05 -18.32 8.01
CA ALA A 283 8.14 -19.71 8.42
C ALA A 283 6.79 -20.27 8.90
N GLU A 284 6.00 -19.47 9.62
CA GLU A 284 4.70 -19.85 10.17
C GLU A 284 3.52 -19.56 9.24
N GLY A 285 3.78 -19.07 8.02
CA GLY A 285 2.77 -18.72 7.05
C GLY A 285 1.77 -17.67 7.57
N ILE A 286 2.29 -16.67 8.30
CA ILE A 286 1.47 -15.51 8.67
C ILE A 286 1.29 -14.62 7.45
N SER A 287 2.39 -14.31 6.74
CA SER A 287 2.36 -13.73 5.40
C SER A 287 2.65 -14.81 4.37
N VAL A 288 1.74 -14.98 3.41
CA VAL A 288 1.85 -15.97 2.33
C VAL A 288 1.96 -15.26 0.99
N TYR A 289 2.91 -15.68 0.19
CA TYR A 289 3.16 -15.13 -1.16
C TYR A 289 2.91 -16.21 -2.20
N SER A 290 2.39 -15.81 -3.35
CA SER A 290 2.11 -16.67 -4.49
C SER A 290 2.30 -15.92 -5.79
N ARG A 291 2.57 -16.64 -6.89
CA ARG A 291 2.53 -16.08 -8.24
C ARG A 291 1.10 -15.81 -8.74
N ASP A 292 0.07 -16.18 -7.98
CA ASP A 292 -1.33 -15.84 -8.29
C ASP A 292 -1.63 -14.37 -7.97
N VAL A 293 -1.06 -13.50 -8.79
CA VAL A 293 -1.17 -12.03 -8.64
C VAL A 293 -2.26 -11.42 -9.53
N VAL A 294 -2.96 -12.25 -10.33
CA VAL A 294 -3.97 -11.77 -11.29
C VAL A 294 -5.30 -11.48 -10.60
N PRO A 295 -5.79 -10.23 -10.66
CA PRO A 295 -7.12 -9.89 -10.12
C PRO A 295 -8.22 -10.41 -11.08
N VAL A 296 -8.66 -11.65 -10.88
CA VAL A 296 -9.73 -12.23 -11.69
C VAL A 296 -11.11 -11.81 -11.17
N LYS A 297 -12.08 -11.69 -12.11
CA LYS A 297 -13.42 -11.16 -11.80
C LYS A 297 -14.11 -11.89 -10.64
N ALA A 298 -14.06 -13.21 -10.62
CA ALA A 298 -14.69 -14.00 -9.57
C ALA A 298 -14.16 -13.66 -8.17
N THR A 299 -12.86 -13.51 -8.04
CA THR A 299 -12.15 -13.14 -6.80
C THR A 299 -12.52 -11.72 -6.36
N ILE A 300 -12.50 -10.77 -7.30
CA ILE A 300 -12.81 -9.36 -7.02
C ILE A 300 -14.28 -9.19 -6.64
N ASP A 301 -15.20 -9.85 -7.35
CA ASP A 301 -16.64 -9.82 -7.02
C ASP A 301 -16.94 -10.47 -5.65
N ALA A 302 -16.23 -11.55 -5.30
CA ALA A 302 -16.37 -12.19 -3.99
C ALA A 302 -15.92 -11.24 -2.86
N TYR A 303 -14.81 -10.54 -3.06
CA TYR A 303 -14.33 -9.56 -2.08
C TYR A 303 -15.27 -8.34 -1.99
N ALA A 304 -15.75 -7.83 -3.13
CA ALA A 304 -16.69 -6.72 -3.16
C ALA A 304 -18.02 -7.08 -2.46
N ARG A 305 -18.55 -8.29 -2.68
CA ARG A 305 -19.72 -8.80 -1.94
C ARG A 305 -19.49 -8.80 -0.44
N PHE A 306 -18.36 -9.36 0.00
CA PHE A 306 -18.00 -9.34 1.42
C PHE A 306 -18.05 -7.93 2.02
N LEU A 307 -17.51 -6.91 1.33
CA LEU A 307 -17.55 -5.54 1.80
C LEU A 307 -18.97 -4.93 1.74
N LYS A 308 -19.81 -5.36 0.79
CA LYS A 308 -21.23 -4.97 0.72
C LYS A 308 -22.03 -5.59 1.87
N ASP A 309 -21.83 -6.86 2.17
CA ASP A 309 -22.45 -7.56 3.30
C ASP A 309 -22.07 -6.92 4.65
N ALA A 310 -20.81 -6.48 4.77
CA ALA A 310 -20.33 -5.69 5.91
C ALA A 310 -20.82 -4.22 5.91
N LYS A 311 -21.63 -3.80 4.93
CA LYS A 311 -22.13 -2.42 4.73
C LYS A 311 -21.03 -1.38 4.56
N ILE A 312 -19.84 -1.78 4.13
CA ILE A 312 -18.72 -0.91 3.81
C ILE A 312 -18.88 -0.35 2.39
N LEU A 313 -19.19 -1.20 1.41
CA LEU A 313 -19.58 -0.80 0.06
C LEU A 313 -21.11 -0.76 -0.08
N LYS A 314 -21.60 0.07 -1.01
CA LYS A 314 -23.00 0.13 -1.41
C LYS A 314 -23.28 -0.87 -2.54
N GLY A 315 -24.57 -1.10 -2.84
CA GLY A 315 -24.98 -2.05 -3.88
C GLY A 315 -24.43 -1.74 -5.27
N ASP A 316 -24.33 -0.47 -5.62
CA ASP A 316 -23.84 0.07 -6.88
C ASP A 316 -22.32 0.29 -6.96
N ASP A 317 -21.61 0.17 -5.83
CA ASP A 317 -20.13 0.22 -5.80
C ASP A 317 -19.56 -1.02 -6.51
N ASN A 318 -18.87 -0.81 -7.64
CA ASN A 318 -18.22 -1.88 -8.41
C ASN A 318 -16.73 -1.55 -8.62
N PRO A 319 -15.81 -2.42 -8.16
CA PRO A 319 -14.39 -2.15 -8.29
C PRO A 319 -13.91 -2.26 -9.74
N LYS A 320 -13.18 -1.26 -10.19
CA LYS A 320 -12.44 -1.30 -11.45
C LYS A 320 -11.17 -2.13 -11.28
N PHE A 321 -10.90 -3.03 -12.21
CA PHE A 321 -9.65 -3.77 -12.22
C PHE A 321 -9.17 -4.05 -13.65
N ASN A 322 -7.86 -4.21 -13.81
CA ASN A 322 -7.24 -4.58 -15.07
C ASN A 322 -6.23 -5.72 -14.87
N ALA A 323 -6.65 -6.93 -15.20
CA ALA A 323 -5.86 -8.15 -15.04
C ALA A 323 -4.64 -8.22 -15.99
N SER A 324 -4.65 -7.46 -17.10
CA SER A 324 -3.62 -7.59 -18.15
C SER A 324 -2.22 -7.24 -17.65
N PHE A 325 -2.08 -6.31 -16.69
CA PHE A 325 -0.77 -5.94 -16.13
C PHE A 325 -0.13 -7.10 -15.40
N ALA A 326 -0.88 -7.77 -14.51
CA ALA A 326 -0.39 -8.92 -13.77
C ALA A 326 -0.13 -10.13 -14.69
N GLN A 327 -1.02 -10.39 -15.67
CA GLN A 327 -0.83 -11.45 -16.66
C GLN A 327 0.46 -11.26 -17.47
N LYS A 328 0.70 -10.05 -17.95
CA LYS A 328 1.90 -9.70 -18.70
C LYS A 328 3.16 -9.77 -17.83
N ALA A 329 3.08 -9.29 -16.58
CA ALA A 329 4.18 -9.36 -15.61
C ALA A 329 4.62 -10.80 -15.34
N LEU A 330 3.66 -11.73 -15.18
CA LEU A 330 3.96 -13.16 -15.04
C LEU A 330 4.66 -13.76 -16.27
N ALA A 331 4.22 -13.37 -17.46
CA ALA A 331 4.86 -13.83 -18.72
C ALA A 331 6.28 -13.25 -18.89
N GLU A 332 6.54 -12.04 -18.41
CA GLU A 332 7.85 -11.38 -18.48
C GLU A 332 8.81 -11.89 -17.39
N ALA A 333 8.32 -12.18 -16.19
CA ALA A 333 9.15 -12.69 -15.08
C ALA A 333 9.57 -14.15 -15.25
N GLY A 334 8.86 -14.92 -16.09
CA GLY A 334 9.21 -16.31 -16.42
C GLY A 334 10.28 -16.46 -17.52
N LYS A 335 10.75 -15.34 -18.09
CA LYS A 335 11.83 -15.29 -19.07
C LYS A 335 13.16 -14.96 -18.41
#